data_5c01f7777861fc8285be5b57fdb03454
#
_entry.id   5c01f7777861fc8285be5b57fdb03454
#
_cell.length_a   1.000
_cell.length_b   1.000
_cell.length_c   1.000
_cell.angle_alpha   90.00
_cell.angle_beta   90.00
_cell.angle_gamma   90.00
#
_symmetry.space_group_name_H-M   'P 1'
#
loop_
_entity.id
_entity.type
_entity.pdbx_description
1 polymer ?
#
loop_
_entity_poly.entity_id
_entity_poly.type
_entity_poly.pdbx_seq_one_letter_code
_entity_poly.pdbx_strand_id
1 'polypeptide(L)'
;RQRAGQLPISVPRIFANREDLSQLASFYQVDFEHHEINSGVDKALFEKRLREFIHDNDIELIVLARYMQILSKEFCDEFAGKIINIHHSFLPGFKGANPYAQAHARGVKLIGATAHFVTEDLDEGPIIEQNVTRVEHSATKEHLVQIGQDVESKTLTQAVRWFAEHRVLLDGQRTIIF
;
A
#
# COMPACT_ATOMS: atom_id res chain seq x y z
N ARG A 1 13.59 -7.68 3.35
CA ARG A 1 14.46 -6.90 2.43
C ARG A 1 15.17 -5.75 3.17
N GLN A 2 14.48 -5.02 4.03
CA GLN A 2 15.10 -3.98 4.86
C GLN A 2 16.25 -4.56 5.70
N ARG A 3 16.05 -5.67 6.46
CA ARG A 3 17.10 -6.35 7.23
C ARG A 3 18.26 -6.89 6.38
N ALA A 4 18.03 -7.18 5.12
CA ALA A 4 19.05 -7.62 4.19
C ALA A 4 19.83 -6.45 3.53
N GLY A 5 19.59 -5.21 3.95
CA GLY A 5 20.19 -4.02 3.37
C GLY A 5 19.75 -3.69 1.94
N GLN A 6 18.69 -4.35 1.47
CA GLN A 6 18.18 -4.15 0.11
C GLN A 6 17.18 -3.00 -0.01
N LEU A 7 16.72 -2.47 1.11
CA LEU A 7 15.75 -1.38 1.17
C LEU A 7 16.23 -0.38 2.24
N PRO A 8 16.67 0.82 1.85
CA PRO A 8 17.31 1.80 2.75
C PRO A 8 16.25 2.61 3.54
N ILE A 9 15.47 1.91 4.38
CA ILE A 9 14.42 2.51 5.22
C ILE A 9 14.50 2.00 6.65
N SER A 10 13.95 2.78 7.56
CA SER A 10 13.55 2.36 8.91
C SER A 10 12.04 2.20 8.98
N VAL A 11 11.55 1.19 9.68
CA VAL A 11 10.12 0.98 9.93
C VAL A 11 9.93 1.05 11.44
N PRO A 12 9.63 2.22 12.00
CA PRO A 12 9.53 2.37 13.46
C PRO A 12 8.27 1.74 14.03
N ARG A 13 7.15 1.75 13.29
CA ARG A 13 5.88 1.22 13.78
C ARG A 13 4.94 0.78 12.67
N ILE A 14 4.11 -0.22 12.98
CA ILE A 14 2.96 -0.64 12.19
C ILE A 14 1.69 -0.26 12.95
N PHE A 15 0.79 0.45 12.28
CA PHE A 15 -0.57 0.71 12.76
C PHE A 15 -1.55 -0.20 12.02
N ALA A 16 -2.45 -0.84 12.72
CA ALA A 16 -3.42 -1.74 12.11
C ALA A 16 -4.78 -1.68 12.80
N ASN A 17 -5.84 -1.92 12.04
CA ASN A 17 -7.18 -2.08 12.58
C ASN A 17 -7.55 -3.55 12.91
N ARG A 18 -6.56 -4.46 12.85
CA ARG A 18 -6.66 -5.88 13.18
C ARG A 18 -5.38 -6.35 13.85
N GLU A 19 -5.49 -7.32 14.74
CA GLU A 19 -4.35 -7.87 15.49
C GLU A 19 -3.59 -8.98 14.77
N ASP A 20 -4.10 -9.47 13.65
CA ASP A 20 -3.63 -10.69 12.96
C ASP A 20 -2.11 -10.69 12.67
N LEU A 21 -1.49 -9.52 12.52
CA LEU A 21 -0.07 -9.38 12.19
C LEU A 21 0.82 -9.01 13.39
N SER A 22 0.28 -8.91 14.58
CA SER A 22 1.04 -8.50 15.78
C SER A 22 2.23 -9.44 16.08
N GLN A 23 2.02 -10.75 15.95
CA GLN A 23 3.09 -11.75 16.15
C GLN A 23 4.18 -11.63 15.08
N LEU A 24 3.79 -11.36 13.83
CA LEU A 24 4.74 -11.16 12.73
C LEU A 24 5.57 -9.88 12.95
N ALA A 25 4.93 -8.78 13.34
CA ALA A 25 5.61 -7.53 13.66
C ALA A 25 6.63 -7.76 14.81
N SER A 26 6.23 -8.47 15.86
CA SER A 26 7.09 -8.85 16.97
C SER A 26 8.30 -9.69 16.54
N PHE A 27 8.08 -10.69 15.66
CA PHE A 27 9.17 -11.49 15.08
C PHE A 27 10.18 -10.63 14.31
N TYR A 28 9.70 -9.60 13.61
CA TYR A 28 10.56 -8.64 12.91
C TYR A 28 11.04 -7.48 13.79
N GLN A 29 10.70 -7.46 15.09
CA GLN A 29 11.07 -6.41 16.04
C GLN A 29 10.63 -5.02 15.54
N VAL A 30 9.43 -4.94 15.02
CA VAL A 30 8.77 -3.68 14.64
C VAL A 30 7.65 -3.44 15.63
N ASP A 31 7.57 -2.23 16.16
CA ASP A 31 6.47 -1.84 17.04
C ASP A 31 5.13 -1.98 16.35
N PHE A 32 4.13 -2.47 17.07
CA PHE A 32 2.79 -2.69 16.53
C PHE A 32 1.74 -2.03 17.43
N GLU A 33 0.87 -1.24 16.81
CA GLU A 33 -0.19 -0.53 17.51
C GLU A 33 -1.54 -0.87 16.85
N HIS A 34 -2.45 -1.48 17.63
CA HIS A 34 -3.77 -1.87 17.17
C HIS A 34 -4.82 -0.82 17.54
N HIS A 35 -5.65 -0.45 16.58
CA HIS A 35 -6.79 0.42 16.76
C HIS A 35 -8.01 -0.17 16.05
N GLU A 36 -9.03 -0.54 16.79
CA GLU A 36 -10.32 -0.88 16.19
C GLU A 36 -10.97 0.36 15.56
N ILE A 37 -11.45 0.21 14.34
CA ILE A 37 -12.17 1.26 13.62
C ILE A 37 -13.56 0.74 13.27
N ASN A 38 -14.53 1.02 14.13
CA ASN A 38 -15.93 0.58 13.99
C ASN A 38 -16.87 1.75 13.62
N SER A 39 -16.38 2.98 13.73
CA SER A 39 -17.18 4.20 13.49
C SER A 39 -16.33 5.33 12.89
N GLY A 40 -16.99 6.38 12.42
CA GLY A 40 -16.31 7.60 11.98
C GLY A 40 -15.57 8.33 13.10
N VAL A 41 -16.00 8.18 14.35
CA VAL A 41 -15.32 8.76 15.52
C VAL A 41 -14.02 8.03 15.77
N ASP A 42 -14.02 6.69 15.72
CA ASP A 42 -12.80 5.89 15.88
C ASP A 42 -11.79 6.20 14.79
N LYS A 43 -12.26 6.38 13.55
CA LYS A 43 -11.42 6.77 12.42
C LYS A 43 -10.74 8.13 12.65
N ALA A 44 -11.49 9.13 13.12
CA ALA A 44 -10.95 10.47 13.40
C ALA A 44 -9.90 10.43 14.52
N LEU A 45 -10.13 9.64 15.58
CA LEU A 45 -9.17 9.41 16.66
C LEU A 45 -7.92 8.69 16.15
N PHE A 46 -8.10 7.69 15.31
CA PHE A 46 -6.98 6.96 14.69
C PHE A 46 -6.12 7.88 13.81
N GLU A 47 -6.73 8.67 12.93
CA GLU A 47 -5.99 9.62 12.09
C GLU A 47 -5.29 10.69 12.93
N LYS A 48 -5.91 11.16 14.02
CA LYS A 48 -5.25 12.07 14.98
C LYS A 48 -4.00 11.42 15.57
N ARG A 49 -4.13 10.18 16.04
CA ARG A 49 -3.00 9.41 16.61
C ARG A 49 -1.87 9.19 15.59
N LEU A 50 -2.23 8.92 14.33
CA LEU A 50 -1.26 8.82 13.24
C LEU A 50 -0.50 10.13 13.03
N ARG A 51 -1.20 11.27 12.96
CA ARG A 51 -0.57 12.59 12.81
C ARG A 51 0.44 12.88 13.93
N GLU A 52 0.03 12.68 15.19
CA GLU A 52 0.91 12.86 16.34
C GLU A 52 2.18 12.00 16.19
N PHE A 53 2.04 10.72 15.87
CA PHE A 53 3.18 9.83 15.71
C PHE A 53 4.08 10.25 14.54
N ILE A 54 3.50 10.64 13.40
CA ILE A 54 4.24 11.08 12.21
C ILE A 54 5.09 12.30 12.52
N HIS A 55 4.51 13.31 13.19
CA HIS A 55 5.21 14.53 13.55
C HIS A 55 6.26 14.31 14.64
N ASP A 56 5.93 13.56 15.68
CA ASP A 56 6.83 13.31 16.82
C ASP A 56 8.06 12.48 16.44
N ASN A 57 8.02 11.74 15.34
CA ASN A 57 9.08 10.82 14.90
C ASN A 57 9.65 11.15 13.52
N ASP A 58 9.36 12.34 12.96
CA ASP A 58 9.83 12.80 11.66
C ASP A 58 9.64 11.75 10.53
N ILE A 59 8.43 11.17 10.46
CA ILE A 59 8.13 10.14 9.47
C ILE A 59 8.03 10.75 8.08
N GLU A 60 8.87 10.29 7.16
CA GLU A 60 8.94 10.80 5.79
C GLU A 60 7.99 10.10 4.83
N LEU A 61 7.59 8.86 5.12
CA LEU A 61 6.74 8.05 4.26
C LEU A 61 5.72 7.24 5.06
N ILE A 62 4.48 7.28 4.60
CA ILE A 62 3.37 6.45 5.06
C ILE A 62 3.10 5.40 3.97
N VAL A 63 3.04 4.12 4.36
CA VAL A 63 2.76 3.02 3.43
C VAL A 63 1.43 2.37 3.80
N LEU A 64 0.47 2.41 2.89
CA LEU A 64 -0.79 1.70 3.03
C LEU A 64 -0.66 0.31 2.36
N ALA A 65 -0.78 -0.74 3.17
CA ALA A 65 -0.75 -2.12 2.71
C ALA A 65 -2.03 -2.82 3.14
N ARG A 66 -2.88 -3.19 2.19
CA ARG A 66 -4.21 -3.77 2.44
C ARG A 66 -5.07 -2.89 3.36
N TYR A 67 -4.87 -1.60 3.30
CA TYR A 67 -5.66 -0.63 4.03
C TYR A 67 -6.98 -0.39 3.29
N MET A 68 -8.07 -0.92 3.84
CA MET A 68 -9.39 -0.91 3.19
C MET A 68 -10.29 0.24 3.69
N GLN A 69 -9.71 1.21 4.39
CA GLN A 69 -10.38 2.43 4.84
C GLN A 69 -10.03 3.58 3.89
N ILE A 70 -10.91 4.56 3.78
CA ILE A 70 -10.63 5.81 3.06
C ILE A 70 -10.05 6.81 4.07
N LEU A 71 -8.89 7.37 3.79
CA LEU A 71 -8.33 8.46 4.60
C LEU A 71 -9.17 9.73 4.44
N SER A 72 -9.17 10.60 5.46
CA SER A 72 -9.84 11.90 5.33
C SER A 72 -9.13 12.78 4.31
N LYS A 73 -9.88 13.71 3.70
CA LYS A 73 -9.29 14.70 2.79
C LYS A 73 -8.17 15.49 3.47
N GLU A 74 -8.42 15.92 4.70
CA GLU A 74 -7.47 16.69 5.50
C GLU A 74 -6.17 15.90 5.72
N PHE A 75 -6.26 14.59 5.94
CA PHE A 75 -5.07 13.74 6.09
C PHE A 75 -4.32 13.58 4.76
N CYS A 76 -5.02 13.38 3.66
CA CYS A 76 -4.44 13.28 2.34
C CYS A 76 -3.74 14.57 1.91
N ASP A 77 -4.34 15.72 2.19
CA ASP A 77 -3.78 17.04 1.85
C ASP A 77 -2.52 17.35 2.68
N GLU A 78 -2.54 17.06 3.98
CA GLU A 78 -1.42 17.28 4.90
C GLU A 78 -0.18 16.47 4.52
N PHE A 79 -0.38 15.22 4.10
CA PHE A 79 0.70 14.30 3.74
C PHE A 79 0.76 14.04 2.22
N ALA A 80 0.35 15.01 1.41
CA ALA A 80 0.38 14.89 -0.05
C ALA A 80 1.81 14.55 -0.55
N GLY A 81 1.91 13.54 -1.41
CA GLY A 81 3.19 13.04 -1.93
C GLY A 81 4.02 12.22 -0.93
N LYS A 82 3.50 11.94 0.27
CA LYS A 82 4.16 11.14 1.32
C LYS A 82 3.38 9.87 1.69
N ILE A 83 2.27 9.58 1.02
CA ILE A 83 1.48 8.37 1.27
C ILE A 83 1.51 7.51 0.01
N ILE A 84 2.04 6.30 0.11
CA ILE A 84 2.05 5.30 -0.96
C ILE A 84 1.05 4.20 -0.61
N ASN A 85 0.14 3.89 -1.54
CA ASN A 85 -0.74 2.73 -1.46
C ASN A 85 -0.32 1.65 -2.44
N ILE A 86 -0.50 0.39 -2.07
CA ILE A 86 -0.44 -0.75 -2.99
C ILE A 86 -1.86 -1.22 -3.32
N HIS A 87 -2.26 -1.02 -4.55
CA HIS A 87 -3.52 -1.52 -5.09
C HIS A 87 -3.30 -2.86 -5.79
N HIS A 88 -4.12 -3.84 -5.46
CA HIS A 88 -3.98 -5.23 -5.89
C HIS A 88 -4.59 -5.50 -7.28
N SER A 89 -4.49 -4.52 -8.18
CA SER A 89 -4.79 -4.71 -9.60
C SER A 89 -3.95 -3.75 -10.45
N PHE A 90 -3.94 -4.00 -11.75
CA PHE A 90 -3.37 -3.08 -12.73
C PHE A 90 -4.40 -1.98 -13.00
N LEU A 91 -4.19 -0.80 -12.40
CA LEU A 91 -5.06 0.36 -12.62
C LEU A 91 -4.97 0.86 -14.08
N PRO A 92 -6.09 1.32 -14.64
CA PRO A 92 -7.40 1.58 -14.02
C PRO A 92 -8.38 0.39 -14.01
N GLY A 93 -7.91 -0.84 -14.18
CA GLY A 93 -8.76 -2.03 -14.20
C GLY A 93 -9.07 -2.60 -12.81
N PHE A 94 -10.19 -3.33 -12.70
CA PHE A 94 -10.61 -4.09 -11.51
C PHE A 94 -10.61 -3.29 -10.20
N LYS A 95 -11.31 -2.18 -10.16
CA LYS A 95 -11.59 -1.44 -8.93
C LYS A 95 -12.53 -2.24 -8.01
N GLY A 96 -12.35 -2.10 -6.70
CA GLY A 96 -13.23 -2.65 -5.67
C GLY A 96 -12.73 -3.95 -5.01
N ALA A 97 -13.63 -4.60 -4.26
CA ALA A 97 -13.29 -5.76 -3.44
C ALA A 97 -13.10 -7.06 -4.26
N ASN A 98 -12.21 -7.95 -3.77
CA ASN A 98 -11.96 -9.28 -4.33
C ASN A 98 -11.53 -9.33 -5.82
N PRO A 99 -10.54 -8.53 -6.27
CA PRO A 99 -10.16 -8.46 -7.68
C PRO A 99 -9.66 -9.80 -8.23
N TYR A 100 -9.00 -10.63 -7.43
CA TYR A 100 -8.56 -11.96 -7.86
C TYR A 100 -9.74 -12.93 -8.14
N ALA A 101 -10.84 -12.83 -7.38
CA ALA A 101 -12.04 -13.58 -7.67
C ALA A 101 -12.70 -13.11 -8.98
N GLN A 102 -12.73 -11.80 -9.21
CA GLN A 102 -13.23 -11.24 -10.47
C GLN A 102 -12.33 -11.64 -11.65
N ALA A 103 -11.02 -11.57 -11.49
CA ALA A 103 -10.03 -11.98 -12.48
C ALA A 103 -10.19 -13.47 -12.86
N HIS A 104 -10.32 -14.34 -11.86
CA HIS A 104 -10.56 -15.77 -12.07
C HIS A 104 -11.86 -16.02 -12.83
N ALA A 105 -12.98 -15.43 -12.39
CA ALA A 105 -14.29 -15.59 -13.01
C ALA A 105 -14.30 -15.11 -14.49
N ARG A 106 -13.51 -14.08 -14.82
CA ARG A 106 -13.38 -13.58 -16.20
C ARG A 106 -12.33 -14.32 -17.03
N GLY A 107 -11.57 -15.23 -16.44
CA GLY A 107 -10.50 -15.97 -17.13
C GLY A 107 -9.42 -15.07 -17.72
N VAL A 108 -9.03 -13.99 -16.97
CA VAL A 108 -8.00 -13.06 -17.43
C VAL A 108 -6.67 -13.77 -17.65
N LYS A 109 -5.82 -13.20 -18.48
CA LYS A 109 -4.50 -13.77 -18.81
C LYS A 109 -3.37 -13.02 -18.12
N LEU A 110 -3.67 -11.86 -17.53
CA LEU A 110 -2.73 -11.04 -16.78
C LEU A 110 -3.38 -10.59 -15.47
N ILE A 111 -2.61 -10.61 -14.40
CA ILE A 111 -2.91 -9.93 -13.15
C ILE A 111 -1.76 -8.99 -12.81
N GLY A 112 -1.99 -8.03 -11.94
CA GLY A 112 -0.96 -7.06 -11.60
C GLY A 112 -1.24 -6.31 -10.31
N ALA A 113 -0.34 -5.39 -10.00
CA ALA A 113 -0.46 -4.48 -8.87
C ALA A 113 0.05 -3.09 -9.26
N THR A 114 -0.47 -2.07 -8.59
CA THR A 114 -0.11 -0.67 -8.79
C THR A 114 0.26 -0.04 -7.46
N ALA A 115 1.46 0.53 -7.36
CA ALA A 115 1.85 1.43 -6.29
C ALA A 115 1.67 2.87 -6.75
N HIS A 116 0.92 3.66 -6.00
CA HIS A 116 0.61 5.05 -6.35
C HIS A 116 0.61 5.94 -5.12
N PHE A 117 0.79 7.23 -5.31
CA PHE A 117 0.53 8.18 -4.24
C PHE A 117 -0.96 8.24 -3.94
N VAL A 118 -1.30 8.46 -2.67
CA VAL A 118 -2.69 8.60 -2.24
C VAL A 118 -3.13 10.04 -2.38
N THR A 119 -4.33 10.22 -2.90
CA THR A 119 -5.08 11.48 -2.98
C THR A 119 -6.45 11.31 -2.31
N GLU A 120 -7.28 12.34 -2.30
CA GLU A 120 -8.66 12.23 -1.82
C GLU A 120 -9.51 11.26 -2.67
N ASP A 121 -9.17 11.12 -3.95
CA ASP A 121 -9.84 10.22 -4.88
C ASP A 121 -9.28 8.81 -4.76
N LEU A 122 -10.17 7.84 -4.51
CA LEU A 122 -9.78 6.45 -4.27
C LEU A 122 -9.13 5.83 -5.51
N ASP A 123 -7.89 5.33 -5.34
CA ASP A 123 -7.11 4.64 -6.36
C ASP A 123 -6.84 5.46 -7.65
N GLU A 124 -6.86 6.80 -7.56
CA GLU A 124 -6.67 7.70 -8.71
C GLU A 124 -5.41 8.58 -8.61
N GLY A 125 -4.62 8.42 -7.56
CA GLY A 125 -3.39 9.19 -7.39
C GLY A 125 -2.27 8.81 -8.35
N PRO A 126 -1.22 9.66 -8.48
CA PRO A 126 -0.10 9.47 -9.39
C PRO A 126 0.59 8.12 -9.22
N ILE A 127 0.69 7.37 -10.30
CA ILE A 127 1.27 6.01 -10.32
C ILE A 127 2.79 6.10 -10.23
N ILE A 128 3.39 5.30 -9.31
CA ILE A 128 4.83 5.21 -9.12
C ILE A 128 5.38 3.97 -9.84
N GLU A 129 4.74 2.82 -9.62
CA GLU A 129 5.18 1.55 -10.20
C GLU A 129 3.99 0.66 -10.51
N GLN A 130 4.08 -0.08 -11.60
CA GLN A 130 3.11 -1.10 -11.97
C GLN A 130 3.83 -2.36 -12.45
N ASN A 131 3.42 -3.49 -11.93
CA ASN A 131 3.89 -4.78 -12.41
C ASN A 131 2.71 -5.67 -12.79
N VAL A 132 2.91 -6.44 -13.84
CA VAL A 132 1.95 -7.46 -14.30
C VAL A 132 2.64 -8.80 -14.43
N THR A 133 1.88 -9.87 -14.29
CA THR A 133 2.32 -11.23 -14.56
C THR A 133 1.28 -12.01 -15.32
N ARG A 134 1.76 -12.93 -16.16
CA ARG A 134 0.90 -13.84 -16.90
C ARG A 134 0.37 -14.93 -15.98
N VAL A 135 -0.90 -15.28 -16.16
CA VAL A 135 -1.54 -16.39 -15.45
C VAL A 135 -2.12 -17.39 -16.46
N GLU A 136 -2.06 -18.65 -16.10
CA GLU A 136 -2.58 -19.74 -16.93
C GLU A 136 -4.07 -19.97 -16.64
N HIS A 137 -4.77 -20.56 -17.60
CA HIS A 137 -6.19 -20.87 -17.48
C HIS A 137 -6.50 -21.91 -16.40
N SER A 138 -5.50 -22.72 -16.03
CA SER A 138 -5.59 -23.75 -14.99
C SER A 138 -5.37 -23.21 -13.57
N ALA A 139 -4.97 -21.93 -13.43
CA ALA A 139 -4.71 -21.35 -12.11
C ALA A 139 -6.01 -21.25 -11.28
N THR A 140 -5.98 -21.81 -10.08
CA THR A 140 -7.09 -21.69 -9.13
C THR A 140 -7.13 -20.26 -8.55
N LYS A 141 -8.25 -19.93 -7.91
CA LYS A 141 -8.39 -18.63 -7.22
C LYS A 141 -7.29 -18.43 -6.17
N GLU A 142 -6.98 -19.45 -5.39
CA GLU A 142 -5.95 -19.45 -4.35
C GLU A 142 -4.56 -19.21 -4.95
N HIS A 143 -4.26 -19.85 -6.09
CA HIS A 143 -3.01 -19.66 -6.81
C HIS A 143 -2.90 -18.21 -7.35
N LEU A 144 -4.00 -17.66 -7.90
CA LEU A 144 -4.03 -16.26 -8.33
C LEU A 144 -3.74 -15.29 -7.16
N VAL A 145 -4.27 -15.57 -5.96
CA VAL A 145 -3.99 -14.76 -4.77
C VAL A 145 -2.51 -14.81 -4.41
N GLN A 146 -1.88 -15.99 -4.43
CA GLN A 146 -0.43 -16.13 -4.14
C GLN A 146 0.42 -15.36 -5.14
N ILE A 147 0.19 -15.57 -6.43
CA ILE A 147 0.90 -14.83 -7.50
C ILE A 147 0.69 -13.33 -7.32
N GLY A 148 -0.53 -12.90 -7.02
CA GLY A 148 -0.87 -11.51 -6.80
C GLY A 148 -0.10 -10.89 -5.62
N GLN A 149 0.00 -11.60 -4.50
CA GLN A 149 0.77 -11.15 -3.34
C GLN A 149 2.27 -10.96 -3.65
N ASP A 150 2.84 -11.83 -4.47
CA ASP A 150 4.24 -11.69 -4.92
C ASP A 150 4.43 -10.44 -5.78
N VAL A 151 3.49 -10.19 -6.69
CA VAL A 151 3.49 -8.98 -7.54
C VAL A 151 3.29 -7.72 -6.70
N GLU A 152 2.34 -7.71 -5.76
CA GLU A 152 2.11 -6.60 -4.81
C GLU A 152 3.40 -6.30 -4.02
N SER A 153 4.02 -7.33 -3.45
CA SER A 153 5.25 -7.19 -2.66
C SER A 153 6.40 -6.61 -3.49
N LYS A 154 6.57 -7.08 -4.73
CA LYS A 154 7.61 -6.57 -5.65
C LYS A 154 7.35 -5.10 -5.99
N THR A 155 6.12 -4.78 -6.40
CA THR A 155 5.72 -3.44 -6.83
C THR A 155 5.87 -2.42 -5.71
N LEU A 156 5.34 -2.73 -4.52
CA LEU A 156 5.46 -1.85 -3.35
C LEU A 156 6.92 -1.65 -2.94
N THR A 157 7.71 -2.73 -2.90
CA THR A 157 9.13 -2.62 -2.55
C THR A 157 9.89 -1.70 -3.49
N GLN A 158 9.59 -1.76 -4.79
CA GLN A 158 10.27 -0.93 -5.78
C GLN A 158 9.85 0.54 -5.65
N ALA A 159 8.56 0.81 -5.46
CA ALA A 159 8.05 2.18 -5.25
C ALA A 159 8.66 2.82 -3.99
N VAL A 160 8.65 2.09 -2.87
CA VAL A 160 9.26 2.55 -1.60
C VAL A 160 10.76 2.78 -1.73
N ARG A 161 11.46 1.92 -2.47
CA ARG A 161 12.90 2.11 -2.75
C ARG A 161 13.15 3.40 -3.50
N TRP A 162 12.46 3.64 -4.61
CA TRP A 162 12.65 4.86 -5.40
C TRP A 162 12.32 6.11 -4.61
N PHE A 163 11.28 6.06 -3.76
CA PHE A 163 10.97 7.15 -2.84
C PHE A 163 12.13 7.41 -1.87
N ALA A 164 12.63 6.37 -1.20
CA ALA A 164 13.72 6.47 -0.23
C ALA A 164 15.06 6.89 -0.88
N GLU A 165 15.25 6.62 -2.16
CA GLU A 165 16.40 7.07 -2.97
C GLU A 165 16.18 8.47 -3.58
N HIS A 166 15.09 9.16 -3.25
CA HIS A 166 14.69 10.48 -3.80
C HIS A 166 14.61 10.51 -5.34
N ARG A 167 14.17 9.41 -5.93
CA ARG A 167 14.10 9.21 -7.38
C ARG A 167 12.72 9.44 -7.97
N VAL A 168 11.73 9.77 -7.15
CA VAL A 168 10.34 9.99 -7.58
C VAL A 168 10.05 11.48 -7.57
N LEU A 169 9.75 12.06 -8.71
CA LEU A 169 9.21 13.41 -8.82
C LEU A 169 7.73 13.38 -9.20
N LEU A 170 6.95 14.21 -8.54
CA LEU A 170 5.56 14.48 -8.92
C LEU A 170 5.52 15.52 -10.05
N ASP A 171 4.79 15.20 -11.14
CA ASP A 171 4.50 16.08 -12.26
C ASP A 171 2.99 16.10 -12.51
N GLY A 172 2.26 16.86 -11.72
CA GLY A 172 0.79 16.89 -11.75
C GLY A 172 0.21 15.52 -11.38
N GLN A 173 -0.49 14.89 -12.31
CA GLN A 173 -1.10 13.56 -12.13
C GLN A 173 -0.17 12.39 -12.50
N ARG A 174 1.11 12.65 -12.71
CA ARG A 174 2.10 11.66 -13.10
C ARG A 174 3.29 11.66 -12.16
N THR A 175 4.11 10.62 -12.25
CA THR A 175 5.43 10.60 -11.65
C THR A 175 6.51 10.49 -12.71
N ILE A 176 7.68 11.02 -12.42
CA ILE A 176 8.91 10.83 -13.19
C ILE A 176 9.88 10.08 -12.29
N ILE A 177 10.42 8.97 -12.78
CA ILE A 177 11.39 8.14 -12.05
C ILE A 177 12.76 8.27 -12.73
N PHE A 178 13.79 8.60 -11.92
CA PHE A 178 15.18 8.72 -12.39
C PHE A 178 15.98 7.45 -12.18
#